data_5fbf51e789ba54aaaaa5d11af6fabafb
#
_entry.id   5fbf51e789ba54aaaaa5d11af6fabafb
#
_cell.length_a   1.000
_cell.length_b   1.000
_cell.length_c   1.000
_cell.angle_alpha   90.00
_cell.angle_beta   90.00
_cell.angle_gamma   90.00
#
_symmetry.space_group_name_H-M   'P 1'
#
loop_
_entity.id
_entity.type
_entity.pdbx_description
1 polymer ?
#
loop_
_entity_poly.entity_id
_entity_poly.type
_entity_poly.pdbx_seq_one_letter_code
_entity_poly.pdbx_strand_id
1 'polypeptide(L)'
;KHLFKMFQEYFDEIYVLMGNHDRRMIKWADGHLDETDVFGLITTSPKVHVSNFGYCTIKSGHENWLVTHSTEYSVNQLTVADQLAQKYKSNVITHHEHHVAKGRDRYKSFTIINNGGLFAQEKMAYTQLDTSKKPNMANGFTALVNGCGHLYTPYPSFTDWTNIDQLK
;
A
#
# COMPACT_ATOMS: atom_id res chain seq x y z
N LYS A 1 15.78 7.68 -1.16
CA LYS A 1 17.01 6.88 -0.96
C LYS A 1 17.16 6.40 0.50
N HIS A 2 16.94 7.23 1.53
CA HIS A 2 17.12 6.84 2.94
C HIS A 2 16.20 5.70 3.37
N LEU A 3 14.91 5.79 3.05
CA LEU A 3 13.91 4.77 3.37
C LEU A 3 14.27 3.38 2.81
N PHE A 4 14.69 3.31 1.55
CA PHE A 4 15.10 2.03 0.94
C PHE A 4 16.36 1.45 1.59
N LYS A 5 17.32 2.28 2.01
CA LYS A 5 18.49 1.81 2.78
C LYS A 5 18.04 1.17 4.09
N MET A 6 17.16 1.83 4.82
CA MET A 6 16.62 1.32 6.08
C MET A 6 15.89 -0.02 5.85
N PHE A 7 15.00 -0.11 4.86
CA PHE A 7 14.28 -1.35 4.58
C PHE A 7 15.19 -2.52 4.23
N GLN A 8 16.30 -2.28 3.54
CA GLN A 8 17.27 -3.32 3.18
C GLN A 8 18.03 -3.91 4.38
N GLU A 9 18.04 -3.24 5.51
CA GLU A 9 18.62 -3.76 6.76
C GLU A 9 17.68 -4.79 7.43
N TYR A 10 16.37 -4.69 7.19
CA TYR A 10 15.36 -5.52 7.85
C TYR A 10 14.69 -6.54 6.93
N PHE A 11 14.74 -6.33 5.61
CA PHE A 11 14.08 -7.20 4.64
C PHE A 11 15.07 -7.80 3.64
N ASP A 12 14.90 -9.08 3.35
CA ASP A 12 15.71 -9.78 2.35
C ASP A 12 15.33 -9.34 0.94
N GLU A 13 14.05 -9.13 0.68
CA GLU A 13 13.49 -8.76 -0.62
C GLU A 13 12.44 -7.65 -0.46
N ILE A 14 12.47 -6.68 -1.36
CA ILE A 14 11.54 -5.54 -1.40
C ILE A 14 10.90 -5.48 -2.77
N TYR A 15 9.59 -5.61 -2.83
CA TYR A 15 8.83 -5.49 -4.07
C TYR A 15 8.06 -4.17 -4.09
N VAL A 16 8.31 -3.37 -5.11
CA VAL A 16 7.67 -2.06 -5.29
C VAL A 16 6.62 -2.16 -6.38
N LEU A 17 5.38 -1.86 -6.02
CA LEU A 17 4.27 -1.76 -6.97
C LEU A 17 4.05 -0.31 -7.35
N MET A 18 3.80 -0.07 -8.64
CA MET A 18 3.59 1.26 -9.18
C MET A 18 2.25 1.83 -8.75
N GLY A 19 2.29 2.97 -8.07
CA GLY A 19 1.13 3.78 -7.78
C GLY A 19 0.79 4.75 -8.92
N ASN A 20 -0.35 5.43 -8.78
CA ASN A 20 -0.79 6.41 -9.77
C ASN A 20 0.12 7.65 -9.85
N HIS A 21 0.78 8.02 -8.74
CA HIS A 21 1.74 9.13 -8.72
C HIS A 21 3.03 8.78 -9.45
N ASP A 22 3.54 7.57 -9.29
CA ASP A 22 4.74 7.09 -9.97
C ASP A 22 4.51 7.08 -11.49
N ARG A 23 3.36 6.59 -11.93
CA ARG A 23 2.96 6.58 -13.34
C ARG A 23 2.83 7.98 -13.95
N ARG A 24 2.51 9.00 -13.15
CA ARG A 24 2.51 10.38 -13.64
C ARG A 24 3.90 10.84 -14.04
N MET A 25 4.94 10.43 -13.33
CA MET A 25 6.31 10.78 -13.67
C MET A 25 6.71 10.16 -15.03
N ILE A 26 6.37 8.89 -15.24
CA ILE A 26 6.62 8.18 -16.49
C ILE A 26 5.87 8.85 -17.66
N LYS A 27 4.59 9.12 -17.46
CA LYS A 27 3.77 9.83 -18.45
C LYS A 27 4.32 11.23 -18.76
N TRP A 28 4.88 11.91 -17.78
CA TRP A 28 5.48 13.23 -17.93
C TRP A 28 6.77 13.19 -18.75
N ALA A 29 7.49 12.09 -18.66
CA ALA A 29 8.69 11.85 -19.45
C ALA A 29 8.41 11.43 -20.91
N ASP A 30 7.15 11.41 -21.33
CA ASP A 30 6.69 11.14 -22.71
C ASP A 30 7.32 9.88 -23.34
N GLY A 31 7.44 8.81 -22.54
CA GLY A 31 8.02 7.54 -22.97
C GLY A 31 9.55 7.48 -22.97
N HIS A 32 10.23 8.55 -22.54
CA HIS A 32 11.68 8.56 -22.40
C HIS A 32 12.19 7.88 -21.12
N LEU A 33 11.31 7.61 -20.17
CA LEU A 33 11.62 6.87 -18.93
C LEU A 33 10.60 5.76 -18.73
N ASP A 34 11.07 4.64 -18.24
CA ASP A 34 10.24 3.55 -17.75
C ASP A 34 10.27 3.46 -16.19
N GLU A 35 9.60 2.47 -15.66
CA GLU A 35 9.53 2.23 -14.22
C GLU A 35 10.91 1.92 -13.64
N THR A 36 11.72 1.19 -14.37
CA THR A 36 13.09 0.79 -13.95
C THR A 36 13.98 2.01 -13.89
N ASP A 37 13.87 2.92 -14.87
CA ASP A 37 14.62 4.16 -14.89
C ASP A 37 14.30 5.04 -13.67
N VAL A 38 13.01 5.24 -13.40
CA VAL A 38 12.55 6.06 -12.26
C VAL A 38 13.07 5.49 -10.93
N PHE A 39 12.95 4.18 -10.71
CA PHE A 39 13.41 3.57 -9.47
C PHE A 39 14.93 3.39 -9.43
N GLY A 40 15.59 3.25 -10.57
CA GLY A 40 17.04 3.27 -10.68
C GLY A 40 17.69 4.55 -10.13
N LEU A 41 16.98 5.67 -10.22
CA LEU A 41 17.38 6.93 -9.58
C LEU A 41 17.32 6.89 -8.04
N ILE A 42 16.53 5.98 -7.49
CA ILE A 42 16.30 5.86 -6.05
C ILE A 42 17.22 4.80 -5.44
N THR A 43 17.31 3.64 -6.08
CA THR A 43 18.12 2.51 -5.62
C THR A 43 18.60 1.64 -6.77
N THR A 44 19.80 1.10 -6.63
CA THR A 44 20.38 0.09 -7.53
C THR A 44 20.58 -1.25 -6.81
N SER A 45 19.99 -1.41 -5.64
CA SER A 45 20.14 -2.62 -4.84
C SER A 45 19.45 -3.82 -5.50
N PRO A 46 20.12 -4.98 -5.58
CA PRO A 46 19.53 -6.21 -6.11
C PRO A 46 18.39 -6.75 -5.26
N LYS A 47 18.24 -6.30 -4.01
CA LYS A 47 17.12 -6.66 -3.13
C LYS A 47 15.81 -5.96 -3.51
N VAL A 48 15.83 -4.95 -4.37
CA VAL A 48 14.67 -4.14 -4.72
C VAL A 48 14.18 -4.49 -6.12
N HIS A 49 12.98 -5.00 -6.19
CA HIS A 49 12.31 -5.40 -7.42
C HIS A 49 11.17 -4.44 -7.73
N VAL A 50 11.18 -3.87 -8.90
CA VAL A 50 10.14 -2.92 -9.36
C VAL A 50 9.20 -3.65 -10.30
N SER A 51 7.91 -3.55 -10.04
CA SER A 51 6.87 -4.11 -10.91
C SER A 51 6.26 -3.01 -11.77
N ASN A 52 6.14 -3.26 -13.07
CA ASN A 52 5.40 -2.42 -14.01
C ASN A 52 3.88 -2.45 -13.77
N PHE A 53 3.43 -3.38 -12.91
CA PHE A 53 2.03 -3.52 -12.55
C PHE A 53 1.74 -2.84 -11.21
N GLY A 54 0.54 -2.26 -11.08
CA GLY A 54 0.03 -1.74 -9.81
C GLY A 54 -0.51 -2.84 -8.88
N TYR A 55 -0.17 -4.11 -9.13
CA TYR A 55 -0.63 -5.23 -8.32
C TYR A 55 0.37 -6.40 -8.35
N CYS A 56 0.28 -7.25 -7.33
CA CYS A 56 0.90 -8.56 -7.30
C CYS A 56 0.02 -9.55 -6.52
N THR A 57 0.33 -10.83 -6.65
CA THR A 57 -0.27 -11.87 -5.81
C THR A 57 0.79 -12.43 -4.89
N ILE A 58 0.48 -12.49 -3.59
CA ILE A 58 1.33 -13.05 -2.55
C ILE A 58 0.67 -14.30 -2.02
N LYS A 59 1.43 -15.39 -1.89
CA LYS A 59 1.00 -16.59 -1.16
C LYS A 59 1.56 -16.52 0.26
N SER A 60 0.68 -16.58 1.24
CA SER A 60 1.04 -16.65 2.67
C SER A 60 0.32 -17.84 3.30
N GLY A 61 1.08 -18.82 3.80
CA GLY A 61 0.52 -20.10 4.22
C GLY A 61 -0.21 -20.79 3.06
N HIS A 62 -1.49 -21.10 3.27
CA HIS A 62 -2.37 -21.67 2.23
C HIS A 62 -3.23 -20.63 1.51
N GLU A 63 -3.13 -19.37 1.89
CA GLU A 63 -3.96 -18.27 1.39
C GLU A 63 -3.28 -17.48 0.28
N ASN A 64 -4.07 -17.09 -0.72
CA ASN A 64 -3.65 -16.15 -1.75
C ASN A 64 -4.16 -14.75 -1.43
N TRP A 65 -3.30 -13.76 -1.66
CA TRP A 65 -3.57 -12.36 -1.41
C TRP A 65 -3.27 -11.54 -2.65
N LEU A 66 -4.26 -10.84 -3.15
CA LEU A 66 -4.07 -9.79 -4.14
C LEU A 66 -3.67 -8.51 -3.39
N VAL A 67 -2.48 -8.01 -3.68
CA VAL A 67 -2.00 -6.71 -3.19
C VAL A 67 -2.03 -5.75 -4.35
N THR A 68 -2.70 -4.61 -4.21
CA THR A 68 -2.88 -3.69 -5.33
C THR A 68 -2.92 -2.22 -4.93
N HIS A 69 -2.30 -1.39 -5.75
CA HIS A 69 -2.57 0.05 -5.80
C HIS A 69 -3.70 0.27 -6.81
N SER A 70 -4.94 0.18 -6.35
CA SER A 70 -6.12 0.37 -7.20
C SER A 70 -6.12 1.78 -7.82
N THR A 71 -6.71 1.90 -8.99
CA THR A 71 -7.05 3.20 -9.61
C THR A 71 -8.42 3.70 -9.19
N GLU A 72 -9.23 2.84 -8.61
CA GLU A 72 -10.56 3.16 -8.12
C GLU A 72 -10.49 3.73 -6.71
N TYR A 73 -11.41 4.63 -6.42
CA TYR A 73 -11.53 5.31 -5.14
C TYR A 73 -12.97 5.24 -4.61
N SER A 74 -13.10 5.04 -3.31
CA SER A 74 -14.38 5.16 -2.60
C SER A 74 -14.17 5.94 -1.30
N VAL A 75 -15.13 6.77 -0.93
CA VAL A 75 -15.15 7.44 0.38
C VAL A 75 -15.46 6.45 1.52
N ASN A 76 -16.11 5.34 1.19
CA ASN A 76 -16.44 4.30 2.15
C ASN A 76 -15.31 3.26 2.20
N GLN A 77 -14.83 3.01 3.39
CA GLN A 77 -13.80 2.00 3.63
C GLN A 77 -14.22 0.63 3.11
N LEU A 78 -13.25 -0.15 2.66
CA LEU A 78 -13.38 -1.53 2.17
C LEU A 78 -14.22 -1.73 0.90
N THR A 79 -14.84 -0.69 0.34
CA THR A 79 -15.70 -0.82 -0.84
C THR A 79 -14.93 -1.35 -2.04
N VAL A 80 -13.78 -0.75 -2.35
CA VAL A 80 -12.94 -1.17 -3.50
C VAL A 80 -12.36 -2.56 -3.23
N ALA A 81 -11.89 -2.81 -2.01
CA ALA A 81 -11.35 -4.12 -1.63
C ALA A 81 -12.39 -5.24 -1.74
N ASP A 82 -13.66 -4.96 -1.37
CA ASP A 82 -14.77 -5.91 -1.52
C ASP A 82 -15.06 -6.24 -2.99
N GLN A 83 -15.11 -5.23 -3.84
CA GLN A 83 -15.32 -5.42 -5.29
C GLN A 83 -14.20 -6.26 -5.91
N LEU A 84 -12.95 -5.97 -5.55
CA LEU A 84 -11.79 -6.72 -6.03
C LEU A 84 -11.78 -8.16 -5.52
N ALA A 85 -12.15 -8.39 -4.26
CA ALA A 85 -12.26 -9.74 -3.70
C ALA A 85 -13.27 -10.58 -4.46
N GLN A 86 -14.42 -9.99 -4.82
CA GLN A 86 -15.43 -10.65 -5.64
C GLN A 86 -14.95 -10.95 -7.06
N LYS A 87 -14.25 -10.01 -7.67
CA LYS A 87 -13.74 -10.13 -9.03
C LYS A 87 -12.65 -11.19 -9.14
N TYR A 88 -11.70 -11.19 -8.22
CA TYR A 88 -10.50 -12.03 -8.29
C TYR A 88 -10.57 -13.29 -7.42
N LYS A 89 -11.64 -13.47 -6.64
CA LYS A 89 -11.85 -14.62 -5.75
C LYS A 89 -10.65 -14.87 -4.84
N SER A 90 -10.19 -13.82 -4.17
CA SER A 90 -8.98 -13.80 -3.35
C SER A 90 -9.12 -12.87 -2.15
N ASN A 91 -8.31 -13.09 -1.12
CA ASN A 91 -8.08 -12.07 -0.10
C ASN A 91 -7.43 -10.85 -0.76
N VAL A 92 -7.73 -9.65 -0.28
CA VAL A 92 -7.30 -8.39 -0.93
C VAL A 92 -6.71 -7.41 0.07
N ILE A 93 -5.58 -6.83 -0.31
CA ILE A 93 -5.01 -5.64 0.33
C ILE A 93 -4.99 -4.52 -0.70
N THR A 94 -5.70 -3.42 -0.42
CA THR A 94 -5.71 -2.24 -1.27
C THR A 94 -4.95 -1.08 -0.65
N HIS A 95 -4.39 -0.28 -1.54
CA HIS A 95 -3.79 1.02 -1.25
C HIS A 95 -4.58 2.13 -1.96
N HIS A 96 -4.02 3.28 -2.23
CA HIS A 96 -4.59 4.40 -2.96
C HIS A 96 -5.62 5.23 -2.18
N GLU A 97 -6.58 4.60 -1.53
CA GLU A 97 -7.64 5.29 -0.78
C GLU A 97 -7.13 5.90 0.53
N HIS A 98 -5.97 5.44 1.01
CA HIS A 98 -5.34 5.81 2.28
C HIS A 98 -6.21 5.53 3.52
N HIS A 99 -7.22 4.70 3.38
CA HIS A 99 -8.02 4.22 4.51
C HIS A 99 -7.30 3.11 5.26
N VAL A 100 -7.59 3.00 6.55
CA VAL A 100 -7.16 1.88 7.39
C VAL A 100 -8.40 1.16 7.88
N ALA A 101 -8.61 -0.04 7.35
CA ALA A 101 -9.74 -0.89 7.75
C ALA A 101 -9.45 -2.36 7.40
N LYS A 102 -10.00 -3.27 8.19
CA LYS A 102 -9.98 -4.71 7.93
C LYS A 102 -11.35 -5.29 8.15
N GLY A 103 -11.76 -6.19 7.27
CA GLY A 103 -13.06 -6.86 7.36
C GLY A 103 -13.11 -8.13 6.54
N ARG A 104 -14.34 -8.58 6.32
CA ARG A 104 -14.67 -9.65 5.38
C ARG A 104 -15.43 -9.03 4.21
N ASP A 105 -15.28 -9.62 3.03
CA ASP A 105 -16.10 -9.27 1.88
C ASP A 105 -17.59 -9.51 2.15
N ARG A 106 -18.48 -8.99 1.31
CA ARG A 106 -19.93 -9.08 1.48
C ARG A 106 -20.48 -10.51 1.63
N TYR A 107 -19.78 -11.49 1.10
CA TYR A 107 -20.13 -12.91 1.20
C TYR A 107 -19.35 -13.65 2.31
N LYS A 108 -18.53 -12.94 3.07
CA LYS A 108 -17.69 -13.47 4.15
C LYS A 108 -16.72 -14.57 3.72
N SER A 109 -16.39 -14.61 2.44
CA SER A 109 -15.49 -15.62 1.86
C SER A 109 -14.03 -15.20 1.98
N PHE A 110 -13.73 -13.90 1.79
CA PHE A 110 -12.37 -13.38 1.71
C PHE A 110 -12.12 -12.31 2.78
N THR A 111 -10.88 -12.24 3.26
CA THR A 111 -10.43 -11.12 4.09
C THR A 111 -10.07 -9.95 3.19
N ILE A 112 -10.52 -8.76 3.55
CA ILE A 112 -10.27 -7.52 2.82
C ILE A 112 -9.66 -6.46 3.73
N ILE A 113 -8.66 -5.75 3.23
CA ILE A 113 -7.89 -4.77 3.98
C ILE A 113 -7.66 -3.52 3.13
N ASN A 114 -7.99 -2.35 3.67
CA ASN A 114 -7.43 -1.07 3.24
C ASN A 114 -6.19 -0.81 4.10
N ASN A 115 -5.03 -0.73 3.47
CA ASN A 115 -3.72 -0.78 4.16
C ASN A 115 -3.26 0.57 4.74
N GLY A 116 -3.98 1.66 4.44
CA GLY A 116 -3.51 3.00 4.80
C GLY A 116 -2.34 3.47 3.96
N GLY A 117 -1.53 4.31 4.56
CA GLY A 117 -0.30 4.82 3.96
C GLY A 117 0.78 5.05 5.02
N LEU A 118 1.93 5.53 4.58
CA LEU A 118 3.03 5.99 5.44
C LEU A 118 3.34 7.44 5.04
N PHE A 119 2.62 8.39 5.61
CA PHE A 119 2.70 9.79 5.22
C PHE A 119 2.54 10.75 6.41
N ALA A 120 3.11 11.93 6.28
CA ALA A 120 2.87 13.04 7.18
C ALA A 120 1.65 13.81 6.68
N GLN A 121 0.49 13.60 7.31
CA GLN A 121 -0.78 14.15 6.84
C GLN A 121 -0.77 15.67 6.76
N GLU A 122 -0.09 16.32 7.71
CA GLU A 122 0.07 17.76 7.75
C GLU A 122 0.90 18.34 6.59
N LYS A 123 1.65 17.51 5.88
CA LYS A 123 2.44 17.90 4.70
C LYS A 123 1.76 17.61 3.37
N MET A 124 0.57 17.00 3.40
CA MET A 124 -0.17 16.67 2.19
C MET A 124 -1.06 17.84 1.78
N ALA A 125 -0.52 18.74 0.94
CA ALA A 125 -1.20 19.99 0.55
C ALA A 125 -2.63 19.79 0.02
N TYR A 126 -2.88 18.71 -0.73
CA TYR A 126 -4.21 18.44 -1.29
C TYR A 126 -5.25 18.04 -0.23
N THR A 127 -4.85 17.59 0.96
CA THR A 127 -5.77 17.30 2.05
C THR A 127 -6.19 18.57 2.79
N GLN A 128 -5.38 19.61 2.68
CA GLN A 128 -5.64 20.92 3.31
C GLN A 128 -6.54 21.80 2.44
N LEU A 129 -6.49 21.62 1.11
CA LEU A 129 -7.24 22.42 0.15
C LEU A 129 -8.67 21.94 -0.05
N ASP A 130 -8.98 20.70 0.32
CA ASP A 130 -10.30 20.10 0.10
C ASP A 130 -10.75 19.34 1.36
N THR A 131 -11.45 20.05 2.22
CA THR A 131 -11.89 19.55 3.53
C THR A 131 -12.94 18.44 3.47
N SER A 132 -13.59 18.25 2.30
CA SER A 132 -14.79 17.41 2.23
C SER A 132 -14.55 15.98 1.75
N LYS A 133 -13.46 15.71 1.06
CA LYS A 133 -13.36 14.47 0.28
C LYS A 133 -12.54 13.33 0.90
N LYS A 134 -11.74 13.58 1.92
CA LYS A 134 -10.81 12.56 2.45
C LYS A 134 -10.65 12.56 3.98
N PRO A 135 -11.75 12.53 4.74
CA PRO A 135 -11.69 12.66 6.21
C PRO A 135 -11.08 11.45 6.93
N ASN A 136 -10.95 10.30 6.25
CA ASN A 136 -10.61 9.02 6.88
C ASN A 136 -9.22 8.48 6.47
N MET A 137 -8.32 9.36 6.02
CA MET A 137 -6.95 8.97 5.73
C MET A 137 -6.20 8.65 7.01
N ALA A 138 -5.50 7.53 7.03
CA ALA A 138 -4.70 7.13 8.17
C ALA A 138 -3.43 6.37 7.74
N ASN A 139 -2.44 6.38 8.62
CA ASN A 139 -1.25 5.57 8.46
C ASN A 139 -1.51 4.14 8.90
N GLY A 140 -0.92 3.20 8.18
CA GLY A 140 -1.02 1.79 8.51
C GLY A 140 -0.18 0.93 7.58
N PHE A 141 0.04 -0.30 8.00
CA PHE A 141 0.64 -1.35 7.19
C PHE A 141 0.08 -2.71 7.59
N THR A 142 0.21 -3.69 6.72
CA THR A 142 -0.25 -5.06 6.95
C THR A 142 0.94 -6.01 6.95
N ALA A 143 1.02 -6.87 7.96
CA ALA A 143 1.88 -8.04 7.96
C ALA A 143 1.06 -9.28 7.62
N LEU A 144 1.56 -10.11 6.70
CA LEU A 144 0.98 -11.41 6.38
C LEU A 144 1.78 -12.51 7.11
N VAL A 145 1.12 -13.20 8.04
CA VAL A 145 1.74 -14.27 8.82
C VAL A 145 0.86 -15.52 8.73
N ASN A 146 1.40 -16.60 8.18
CA ASN A 146 0.72 -17.89 8.06
C ASN A 146 -0.70 -17.80 7.46
N GLY A 147 -0.88 -16.97 6.44
CA GLY A 147 -2.16 -16.76 5.76
C GLY A 147 -3.03 -15.67 6.37
N CYS A 148 -2.72 -15.21 7.56
CA CYS A 148 -3.48 -14.17 8.24
C CYS A 148 -2.90 -12.78 7.96
N GLY A 149 -3.76 -11.82 7.59
CA GLY A 149 -3.40 -10.42 7.47
C GLY A 149 -3.57 -9.69 8.80
N HIS A 150 -2.49 -9.14 9.33
CA HIS A 150 -2.47 -8.33 10.55
C HIS A 150 -2.29 -6.87 10.16
N LEU A 151 -3.33 -6.08 10.37
CA LEU A 151 -3.32 -4.65 10.09
C LEU A 151 -2.84 -3.90 11.32
N TYR A 152 -1.77 -3.14 11.14
CA TYR A 152 -1.20 -2.27 12.17
C TYR A 152 -1.49 -0.82 11.81
N THR A 153 -1.98 -0.08 12.78
CA THR A 153 -2.24 1.36 12.64
C THR A 153 -1.86 2.06 13.93
N PRO A 154 -1.23 3.24 13.85
CA PRO A 154 -0.99 4.05 15.02
C PRO A 154 -2.32 4.52 15.61
N TYR A 155 -2.52 4.32 16.90
CA TYR A 155 -3.64 4.87 17.64
C TYR A 155 -3.16 5.56 18.91
N PRO A 156 -3.53 6.82 19.10
CA PRO A 156 -4.16 7.77 18.17
C PRO A 156 -3.20 8.14 17.04
N SER A 157 -3.65 8.77 15.97
CA SER A 157 -3.02 8.99 14.65
C SER A 157 -1.63 9.62 14.60
N PHE A 158 -0.95 9.74 15.70
CA PHE A 158 0.40 10.27 15.89
C PHE A 158 1.33 9.24 16.52
N THR A 159 1.47 8.09 15.91
CA THR A 159 2.53 7.18 16.35
C THR A 159 3.83 7.65 15.72
N ASP A 160 4.76 7.95 16.55
CA ASP A 160 6.15 8.12 16.18
C ASP A 160 6.70 6.77 15.72
N TRP A 161 6.73 6.57 14.41
CA TRP A 161 7.26 5.36 13.79
C TRP A 161 8.77 5.18 13.98
N THR A 162 9.46 6.15 14.61
CA THR A 162 10.88 6.01 14.94
C THR A 162 11.11 5.00 16.07
N ASN A 163 10.05 4.59 16.76
CA ASN A 163 10.13 3.70 17.93
C ASN A 163 9.52 2.32 17.65
N ILE A 164 9.94 1.73 16.54
CA ILE A 164 9.51 0.37 16.09
C ILE A 164 9.83 -0.72 17.12
N ASP A 165 10.80 -0.50 18.01
CA ASP A 165 11.19 -1.45 19.06
C ASP A 165 10.11 -1.69 20.12
N GLN A 166 9.05 -0.88 20.16
CA GLN A 166 7.89 -1.08 21.04
C GLN A 166 6.85 -2.07 20.47
N LEU A 167 7.05 -2.58 19.26
CA LEU A 167 6.18 -3.56 18.62
C LEU A 167 6.64 -5.01 18.80
N LYS A 168 7.59 -5.27 19.67
CA LYS A 168 8.06 -6.62 20.03
C LYS A 168 7.21 -7.24 21.10
#